data_c9a1e4973db5e26dcd64bc1c26d2340e
#
_entry.id   c9a1e4973db5e26dcd64bc1c26d2340e
#
_cell.length_a   1.000
_cell.length_b   1.000
_cell.length_c   1.000
_cell.angle_alpha   90.00
_cell.angle_beta   90.00
_cell.angle_gamma   90.00
#
_symmetry.space_group_name_H-M   'P 1'
#
loop_
_entity.id
_entity.type
_entity.pdbx_description
1 polymer ?
#
loop_
_entity_poly.entity_id
_entity_poly.type
_entity_poly.pdbx_seq_one_letter_code
_entity_poly.pdbx_strand_id
1 'polypeptide(L)'
;MFGNVHLIKLFAILGVGYVNAVPSLYHLETRATNSSSNNNNSTITTTSGPYGLNNANCTNLTLSIPINITLSNFTNVDNYYANQSYITKTIIELTEANSNWTMAHMSSNTSFNLNTSYDIAGYYCTPKQGGRNESAVWNLVHGIGFDSSYWDYGLSSEYSLVKHAASYGISTFRYDRLGTGNSETPANGFDVVQAQTEVAILEQILTRLRTTTEIGGKRHEKVVGVGHSYGSIQTQAISKQSPELLDGVVLTGFTTNSTNMPGYLQAASYSIAKEIFPERFSEKPSTWLVTGSNASDIMGFFYPDFYSQASFDLSRNTEQPVTLGALATVGAVSGEASNFTGPVHVVNGAKDFIFCSSNCYANGTNGRPIPEAVQMLYPMASNFTSYISENTGHAITPHYSAPEVAEEMVKWVLDQGL
;
A
#
# COMPACT_ATOMS: atom_id res chain seq x y z
N MET A 1 36.30 -16.33 8.40
CA MET A 1 35.54 -15.64 9.47
C MET A 1 34.25 -15.21 8.83
N PHE A 2 33.21 -15.98 8.99
CA PHE A 2 31.90 -15.70 8.39
C PHE A 2 31.05 -15.05 9.44
N GLY A 3 30.68 -13.76 9.18
CA GLY A 3 29.78 -13.01 10.03
C GLY A 3 28.34 -13.52 9.83
N ASN A 4 27.68 -13.84 10.94
CA ASN A 4 26.30 -14.26 10.99
C ASN A 4 25.36 -13.13 10.53
N VAL A 5 24.76 -13.32 9.36
CA VAL A 5 23.61 -12.54 8.94
C VAL A 5 22.40 -13.07 9.72
N HIS A 6 21.91 -12.30 10.68
CA HIS A 6 20.65 -12.59 11.36
C HIS A 6 19.52 -12.29 10.37
N LEU A 7 19.05 -13.34 9.68
CA LEU A 7 17.77 -13.31 9.00
C LEU A 7 16.68 -13.16 10.07
N ILE A 8 16.01 -12.04 10.10
CA ILE A 8 14.77 -11.86 10.89
C ILE A 8 13.76 -12.86 10.34
N LYS A 9 13.51 -13.92 11.12
CA LYS A 9 12.48 -14.90 10.81
C LYS A 9 11.12 -14.24 10.97
N LEU A 10 10.50 -13.86 9.87
CA LEU A 10 9.14 -13.28 9.86
C LEU A 10 8.03 -14.34 10.03
N PHE A 11 8.38 -15.59 10.22
CA PHE A 11 7.44 -16.69 10.45
C PHE A 11 7.98 -17.58 11.56
N ALA A 12 7.65 -17.33 12.79
CA ALA A 12 7.45 -18.30 13.86
C ALA A 12 7.27 -17.57 15.19
N ILE A 13 6.05 -17.59 15.70
CA ILE A 13 5.69 -17.86 17.10
C ILE A 13 4.16 -17.92 17.14
N LEU A 14 3.59 -19.12 17.12
CA LEU A 14 2.24 -19.39 17.59
C LEU A 14 2.35 -20.12 18.92
N GLY A 15 2.19 -19.37 20.00
CA GLY A 15 1.87 -19.93 21.29
C GLY A 15 0.33 -20.07 21.40
N VAL A 16 -0.20 -21.26 21.23
CA VAL A 16 -1.64 -21.54 21.39
C VAL A 16 -1.95 -21.72 22.86
N GLY A 17 -2.59 -20.71 23.46
CA GLY A 17 -3.28 -20.85 24.73
C GLY A 17 -4.75 -21.18 24.47
N TYR A 18 -5.17 -22.44 24.71
CA TYR A 18 -6.59 -22.80 24.71
C TYR A 18 -7.28 -22.21 25.93
N VAL A 19 -8.22 -21.31 25.72
CA VAL A 19 -9.23 -20.95 26.73
C VAL A 19 -10.57 -21.51 26.28
N ASN A 20 -11.10 -22.47 26.99
CA ASN A 20 -12.45 -23.00 26.82
C ASN A 20 -13.47 -21.92 27.19
N ALA A 21 -14.21 -21.40 26.22
CA ALA A 21 -15.38 -20.57 26.45
C ALA A 21 -16.66 -21.38 26.13
N VAL A 22 -17.52 -21.52 27.11
CA VAL A 22 -18.86 -22.12 27.03
C VAL A 22 -19.80 -21.13 26.36
N PRO A 23 -20.67 -21.52 25.42
CA PRO A 23 -21.61 -20.60 24.80
C PRO A 23 -22.78 -20.28 25.73
N SER A 24 -22.98 -18.99 25.99
CA SER A 24 -24.18 -18.46 26.64
C SER A 24 -25.23 -18.15 25.59
N LEU A 25 -26.38 -18.78 25.67
CA LEU A 25 -27.58 -18.49 24.87
C LEU A 25 -28.19 -17.17 25.35
N TYR A 26 -28.18 -16.14 24.49
CA TYR A 26 -28.99 -14.93 24.70
C TYR A 26 -30.26 -14.99 23.86
N HIS A 27 -31.40 -14.86 24.55
CA HIS A 27 -32.73 -14.67 23.97
C HIS A 27 -32.80 -13.31 23.26
N LEU A 28 -33.25 -13.34 22.01
CA LEU A 28 -33.64 -12.15 21.25
C LEU A 28 -35.05 -11.72 21.67
N GLU A 29 -35.16 -10.66 22.45
CA GLU A 29 -36.43 -9.91 22.58
C GLU A 29 -36.52 -8.85 21.51
N THR A 30 -37.54 -8.95 20.65
CA THR A 30 -37.89 -7.93 19.66
C THR A 30 -38.60 -6.77 20.36
N ARG A 31 -37.92 -5.63 20.43
CA ARG A 31 -38.53 -4.37 20.87
C ARG A 31 -38.66 -3.44 19.68
N ALA A 32 -39.90 -3.27 19.18
CA ALA A 32 -40.24 -2.24 18.22
C ALA A 32 -40.14 -0.87 18.90
N THR A 33 -39.26 0.00 18.42
CA THR A 33 -39.26 1.40 18.79
C THR A 33 -39.40 2.26 17.53
N ASN A 34 -40.44 3.09 17.54
CA ASN A 34 -40.66 4.16 16.58
C ASN A 34 -39.44 5.08 16.54
N SER A 35 -38.77 5.15 15.40
CA SER A 35 -37.72 6.15 15.18
C SER A 35 -38.32 7.38 14.50
N SER A 36 -38.42 8.46 15.25
CA SER A 36 -38.52 9.80 14.69
C SER A 36 -37.23 10.14 13.96
N SER A 37 -37.31 10.47 12.69
CA SER A 37 -36.19 10.92 11.85
C SER A 37 -35.65 12.25 12.38
N ASN A 38 -34.54 12.21 13.10
CA ASN A 38 -33.68 13.39 13.26
C ASN A 38 -32.66 13.38 12.14
N ASN A 39 -32.90 14.19 11.12
CA ASN A 39 -31.88 14.60 10.15
C ASN A 39 -30.81 15.44 10.86
N ASN A 40 -29.82 14.79 11.46
CA ASN A 40 -28.55 15.44 11.78
C ASN A 40 -27.69 15.39 10.52
N ASN A 41 -27.88 16.35 9.60
CA ASN A 41 -26.87 16.78 8.66
C ASN A 41 -25.73 17.39 9.48
N SER A 42 -24.82 16.59 10.00
CA SER A 42 -23.48 17.05 10.35
C SER A 42 -22.80 17.40 9.03
N THR A 43 -22.84 18.65 8.64
CA THR A 43 -21.96 19.19 7.60
C THR A 43 -20.57 19.02 8.14
N ILE A 44 -19.83 17.99 7.66
CA ILE A 44 -18.39 17.86 7.88
C ILE A 44 -17.82 19.08 7.14
N THR A 45 -17.48 20.12 7.88
CA THR A 45 -16.69 21.24 7.37
C THR A 45 -15.28 20.70 7.15
N THR A 46 -15.04 20.16 5.95
CA THR A 46 -13.69 19.79 5.52
C THR A 46 -12.88 21.06 5.45
N THR A 47 -11.93 21.21 6.36
CA THR A 47 -10.96 22.29 6.33
C THR A 47 -10.00 22.01 5.18
N SER A 48 -10.24 22.58 4.01
CA SER A 48 -9.25 22.63 2.94
C SER A 48 -8.19 23.67 3.27
N GLY A 49 -6.96 23.46 2.76
CA GLY A 49 -5.88 24.43 2.88
C GLY A 49 -6.26 25.80 2.27
N PRO A 50 -5.41 26.81 2.45
CA PRO A 50 -5.71 28.21 2.12
C PRO A 50 -6.04 28.48 0.65
N TYR A 51 -5.67 27.57 -0.25
CA TYR A 51 -5.89 27.70 -1.70
C TYR A 51 -7.08 26.89 -2.23
N GLY A 52 -7.77 26.11 -1.37
CA GLY A 52 -8.93 25.28 -1.71
C GLY A 52 -8.60 24.05 -2.57
N LEU A 53 -9.50 23.06 -2.57
CA LEU A 53 -9.28 21.74 -3.19
C LEU A 53 -9.21 21.75 -4.73
N ASN A 54 -9.61 22.82 -5.41
CA ASN A 54 -9.51 22.94 -6.87
C ASN A 54 -8.14 23.50 -7.34
N ASN A 55 -7.15 23.56 -6.45
CA ASN A 55 -5.86 24.18 -6.70
C ASN A 55 -4.87 23.30 -7.49
N ALA A 56 -5.15 22.02 -7.73
CA ALA A 56 -4.25 21.11 -8.43
C ALA A 56 -4.32 21.28 -9.97
N ASN A 57 -3.15 21.20 -10.63
CA ASN A 57 -2.99 21.07 -12.06
C ASN A 57 -2.05 19.89 -12.34
N CYS A 58 -2.52 18.86 -13.06
CA CYS A 58 -1.78 17.61 -13.27
C CYS A 58 -1.42 17.43 -14.74
N THR A 59 -0.23 16.89 -14.98
CA THR A 59 0.27 16.46 -16.29
C THR A 59 0.62 14.98 -16.25
N ASN A 60 0.29 14.25 -17.32
CA ASN A 60 0.62 12.85 -17.49
C ASN A 60 1.98 12.72 -18.19
N LEU A 61 2.74 11.70 -17.82
CA LEU A 61 4.01 11.37 -18.47
C LEU A 61 4.22 9.86 -18.45
N THR A 62 5.06 9.38 -19.36
CA THR A 62 5.54 7.99 -19.37
C THR A 62 7.04 8.01 -19.19
N LEU A 63 7.52 7.26 -18.18
CA LEU A 63 8.94 7.16 -17.87
C LEU A 63 9.45 5.79 -18.32
N SER A 64 10.43 5.75 -19.21
CA SER A 64 11.14 4.50 -19.50
C SER A 64 12.19 4.25 -18.41
N ILE A 65 11.95 3.29 -17.54
CA ILE A 65 12.74 3.01 -16.34
C ILE A 65 13.67 1.81 -16.58
N PRO A 66 14.99 2.01 -16.68
CA PRO A 66 15.95 0.92 -16.81
C PRO A 66 16.11 0.18 -15.49
N ILE A 67 16.08 -1.16 -15.54
CA ILE A 67 16.26 -2.05 -14.41
C ILE A 67 17.43 -3.00 -14.70
N ASN A 68 18.34 -3.11 -13.75
CA ASN A 68 19.42 -4.08 -13.77
C ASN A 68 19.60 -4.63 -12.36
N ILE A 69 18.89 -5.71 -12.07
CA ILE A 69 18.84 -6.33 -10.74
C ILE A 69 18.91 -7.85 -10.83
N THR A 70 19.36 -8.48 -9.75
CA THR A 70 19.32 -9.93 -9.61
C THR A 70 18.08 -10.35 -8.83
N LEU A 71 17.27 -11.23 -9.42
CA LEU A 71 16.07 -11.80 -8.81
C LEU A 71 16.27 -13.29 -8.50
N SER A 72 15.56 -13.77 -7.49
CA SER A 72 15.49 -15.20 -7.21
C SER A 72 14.59 -15.88 -8.24
N ASN A 73 15.04 -17.03 -8.76
CA ASN A 73 14.18 -17.92 -9.54
C ASN A 73 13.22 -18.68 -8.62
N PHE A 74 11.97 -18.72 -9.04
CA PHE A 74 11.04 -19.69 -8.49
C PHE A 74 11.26 -21.04 -9.17
N THR A 75 11.54 -22.08 -8.38
CA THR A 75 11.78 -23.44 -8.83
C THR A 75 10.62 -24.36 -8.46
N ASN A 76 10.38 -25.40 -9.24
CA ASN A 76 9.29 -26.35 -9.02
C ASN A 76 7.90 -25.73 -9.06
N VAL A 77 7.73 -24.72 -9.87
CA VAL A 77 6.47 -23.97 -10.07
C VAL A 77 5.89 -24.20 -11.46
N ASP A 78 6.00 -25.42 -11.97
CA ASP A 78 5.51 -25.78 -13.30
C ASP A 78 4.02 -25.53 -13.46
N ASN A 79 3.65 -24.66 -14.41
CA ASN A 79 2.27 -24.32 -14.77
C ASN A 79 1.38 -23.71 -13.67
N TYR A 80 1.94 -23.12 -12.63
CA TYR A 80 1.16 -22.50 -11.54
C TYR A 80 0.17 -21.44 -12.00
N TYR A 81 0.46 -20.77 -13.07
CA TYR A 81 -0.35 -19.68 -13.62
C TYR A 81 -1.23 -20.11 -14.79
N ALA A 82 -1.33 -21.41 -15.06
CA ALA A 82 -2.11 -21.89 -16.19
C ALA A 82 -3.62 -21.86 -15.92
N ASN A 83 -4.04 -22.03 -14.66
CA ASN A 83 -5.46 -22.07 -14.28
C ASN A 83 -5.68 -21.73 -12.79
N GLN A 84 -6.95 -21.44 -12.46
CA GLN A 84 -7.36 -21.03 -11.12
C GLN A 84 -7.05 -22.07 -10.03
N SER A 85 -7.13 -23.37 -10.32
CA SER A 85 -6.85 -24.42 -9.32
C SER A 85 -5.41 -24.36 -8.81
N TYR A 86 -4.45 -24.07 -9.70
CA TYR A 86 -3.04 -23.89 -9.30
C TYR A 86 -2.85 -22.63 -8.44
N ILE A 87 -3.49 -21.52 -8.83
CA ILE A 87 -3.44 -20.28 -8.01
C ILE A 87 -3.97 -20.56 -6.62
N THR A 88 -5.15 -21.17 -6.51
CA THR A 88 -5.77 -21.52 -5.23
C THR A 88 -4.90 -22.45 -4.40
N LYS A 89 -4.31 -23.50 -5.03
CA LYS A 89 -3.38 -24.40 -4.36
C LYS A 89 -2.18 -23.65 -3.81
N THR A 90 -1.57 -22.78 -4.60
CA THR A 90 -0.41 -21.98 -4.18
C THR A 90 -0.76 -21.07 -2.99
N ILE A 91 -1.92 -20.43 -3.00
CA ILE A 91 -2.36 -19.62 -1.85
C ILE A 91 -2.55 -20.49 -0.60
N ILE A 92 -3.14 -21.69 -0.73
CA ILE A 92 -3.28 -22.63 0.39
C ILE A 92 -1.90 -22.99 0.96
N GLU A 93 -0.96 -23.40 0.12
CA GLU A 93 0.39 -23.80 0.52
C GLU A 93 1.20 -22.63 1.10
N LEU A 94 1.04 -21.43 0.54
CA LEU A 94 1.69 -20.20 1.03
C LEU A 94 1.16 -19.78 2.42
N THR A 95 -0.09 -20.11 2.73
CA THR A 95 -0.80 -19.66 3.94
C THR A 95 -1.06 -20.78 4.97
N GLU A 96 -0.62 -21.99 4.72
CA GLU A 96 -0.75 -23.08 5.69
C GLU A 96 0.07 -22.80 6.96
N ALA A 97 -0.31 -23.44 8.06
CA ALA A 97 0.39 -23.26 9.33
C ALA A 97 1.88 -23.68 9.21
N ASN A 98 2.78 -22.80 9.59
CA ASN A 98 4.24 -22.96 9.46
C ASN A 98 4.71 -23.16 8.02
N SER A 99 4.03 -22.54 7.06
CA SER A 99 4.42 -22.61 5.65
C SER A 99 5.90 -22.24 5.46
N ASN A 100 6.57 -23.03 4.66
CA ASN A 100 7.91 -22.74 4.16
C ASN A 100 7.93 -22.58 2.62
N TRP A 101 6.76 -22.36 2.02
CA TRP A 101 6.57 -22.35 0.58
C TRP A 101 7.56 -21.44 -0.14
N THR A 102 7.68 -20.19 0.30
CA THR A 102 8.63 -19.23 -0.29
C THR A 102 10.06 -19.74 -0.23
N MET A 103 10.51 -20.29 0.91
CA MET A 103 11.86 -20.84 1.05
C MET A 103 12.07 -22.09 0.19
N ALA A 104 11.04 -22.94 0.05
CA ALA A 104 11.11 -24.16 -0.73
C ALA A 104 11.14 -23.91 -2.25
N HIS A 105 10.51 -22.84 -2.72
CA HIS A 105 10.35 -22.50 -4.12
C HIS A 105 11.26 -21.37 -4.59
N MET A 106 11.74 -20.51 -3.70
CA MET A 106 12.76 -19.50 -4.01
C MET A 106 14.14 -20.03 -3.70
N SER A 107 14.84 -20.54 -4.68
CA SER A 107 16.20 -21.05 -4.49
C SER A 107 17.20 -19.91 -4.42
N SER A 108 17.92 -19.82 -3.29
CA SER A 108 19.08 -18.92 -3.16
C SER A 108 20.24 -19.29 -4.11
N ASN A 109 20.22 -20.50 -4.65
CA ASN A 109 21.26 -21.00 -5.55
C ASN A 109 20.92 -20.79 -7.04
N THR A 110 19.71 -20.38 -7.36
CA THR A 110 19.30 -20.08 -8.73
C THR A 110 18.74 -18.66 -8.76
N SER A 111 19.50 -17.78 -9.34
CA SER A 111 19.08 -16.39 -9.59
C SER A 111 19.27 -16.06 -11.06
N PHE A 112 18.56 -15.07 -11.55
CA PHE A 112 18.75 -14.52 -12.88
C PHE A 112 18.91 -13.00 -12.81
N ASN A 113 19.62 -12.46 -13.78
CA ASN A 113 19.76 -11.02 -13.90
C ASN A 113 18.64 -10.46 -14.80
N LEU A 114 17.80 -9.59 -14.24
CA LEU A 114 16.79 -8.85 -14.99
C LEU A 114 17.40 -7.53 -15.46
N ASN A 115 17.73 -7.47 -16.75
CA ASN A 115 18.26 -6.28 -17.39
C ASN A 115 17.34 -5.85 -18.53
N THR A 116 16.48 -4.87 -18.24
CA THR A 116 15.45 -4.38 -19.17
C THR A 116 15.03 -2.97 -18.81
N SER A 117 14.12 -2.38 -19.58
CA SER A 117 13.43 -1.14 -19.24
C SER A 117 11.93 -1.37 -19.28
N TYR A 118 11.20 -0.70 -18.39
CA TYR A 118 9.74 -0.71 -18.34
C TYR A 118 9.19 0.70 -18.50
N ASP A 119 8.10 0.82 -19.25
CA ASP A 119 7.37 2.07 -19.40
C ASP A 119 6.38 2.23 -18.23
N ILE A 120 6.62 3.24 -17.40
CA ILE A 120 5.85 3.55 -16.20
C ILE A 120 5.04 4.83 -16.40
N ALA A 121 3.73 4.73 -16.29
CA ALA A 121 2.84 5.88 -16.35
C ALA A 121 2.86 6.66 -15.04
N GLY A 122 3.08 7.97 -15.14
CA GLY A 122 3.18 8.87 -14.01
C GLY A 122 2.33 10.12 -14.18
N TYR A 123 2.01 10.76 -13.06
CA TYR A 123 1.14 11.93 -12.99
C TYR A 123 1.77 12.95 -12.04
N TYR A 124 2.30 14.03 -12.61
CA TYR A 124 2.87 15.12 -11.82
C TYR A 124 1.85 16.23 -11.65
N CYS A 125 1.54 16.56 -10.40
CA CYS A 125 0.55 17.56 -10.05
C CYS A 125 1.19 18.73 -9.29
N THR A 126 0.89 19.95 -9.72
CA THR A 126 1.38 21.17 -9.07
C THR A 126 0.22 22.03 -8.58
N PRO A 127 0.42 22.82 -7.51
CA PRO A 127 -0.51 23.87 -7.13
C PRO A 127 -0.64 24.92 -8.25
N LYS A 128 -1.87 25.35 -8.54
CA LYS A 128 -2.12 26.51 -9.44
C LYS A 128 -1.68 27.81 -8.79
N GLN A 129 -1.77 27.89 -7.46
CA GLN A 129 -1.42 29.07 -6.65
C GLN A 129 -0.71 28.62 -5.37
N GLY A 130 0.13 29.47 -4.81
CA GLY A 130 0.69 29.28 -3.49
C GLY A 130 1.72 28.16 -3.35
N GLY A 131 2.49 27.86 -4.39
CA GLY A 131 3.59 26.92 -4.30
C GLY A 131 4.54 27.28 -3.13
N ARG A 132 4.58 26.43 -2.09
CA ARG A 132 5.31 26.73 -0.86
C ARG A 132 6.81 26.56 -1.00
N ASN A 133 7.19 25.42 -1.52
CA ASN A 133 8.56 25.10 -1.84
C ASN A 133 8.56 24.46 -3.23
N GLU A 134 8.93 25.24 -4.24
CA GLU A 134 8.92 24.75 -5.62
C GLU A 134 9.91 23.60 -5.84
N SER A 135 10.85 23.37 -4.92
CA SER A 135 11.80 22.26 -4.97
C SER A 135 11.35 21.00 -4.20
N ALA A 136 10.23 21.04 -3.49
CA ALA A 136 9.71 19.89 -2.76
C ALA A 136 8.63 19.13 -3.55
N VAL A 137 8.59 17.80 -3.39
CA VAL A 137 7.57 16.93 -3.98
C VAL A 137 7.24 15.76 -3.08
N TRP A 138 5.97 15.35 -3.05
CA TRP A 138 5.58 14.08 -2.45
C TRP A 138 5.49 13.00 -3.53
N ASN A 139 6.21 11.91 -3.34
CA ASN A 139 6.11 10.72 -4.20
C ASN A 139 5.12 9.73 -3.58
N LEU A 140 4.04 9.44 -4.31
CA LEU A 140 2.90 8.67 -3.81
C LEU A 140 2.86 7.28 -4.44
N VAL A 141 2.97 6.22 -3.62
CA VAL A 141 3.02 4.81 -4.05
C VAL A 141 1.80 4.07 -3.56
N HIS A 142 0.96 3.59 -4.47
CA HIS A 142 -0.30 2.89 -4.15
C HIS A 142 -0.09 1.42 -3.71
N GLY A 143 -1.12 0.85 -3.07
CA GLY A 143 -1.15 -0.54 -2.61
C GLY A 143 -1.59 -1.56 -3.68
N ILE A 144 -1.69 -2.85 -3.27
CA ILE A 144 -2.31 -3.91 -4.07
C ILE A 144 -3.81 -3.61 -4.23
N GLY A 145 -4.36 -3.97 -5.39
CA GLY A 145 -5.77 -3.74 -5.73
C GLY A 145 -6.06 -2.34 -6.28
N PHE A 146 -5.06 -1.45 -6.35
CA PHE A 146 -5.21 -0.06 -6.80
C PHE A 146 -4.20 0.30 -7.90
N ASP A 147 -4.40 1.48 -8.50
CA ASP A 147 -3.42 2.23 -9.28
C ASP A 147 -3.20 3.62 -8.65
N SER A 148 -2.54 4.52 -9.37
CA SER A 148 -2.25 5.87 -8.88
C SER A 148 -3.48 6.71 -8.56
N SER A 149 -4.68 6.33 -9.07
CA SER A 149 -5.94 7.00 -8.76
C SER A 149 -6.36 6.85 -7.28
N TYR A 150 -5.77 5.91 -6.54
CA TYR A 150 -5.94 5.82 -5.10
C TYR A 150 -5.65 7.14 -4.39
N TRP A 151 -4.64 7.88 -4.85
CA TRP A 151 -4.22 9.15 -4.28
C TRP A 151 -5.00 10.37 -4.80
N ASP A 152 -5.70 10.20 -5.91
CA ASP A 152 -6.57 11.21 -6.52
C ASP A 152 -7.94 10.59 -6.78
N TYR A 153 -8.57 10.12 -5.71
CA TYR A 153 -9.75 9.27 -5.76
C TYR A 153 -10.95 10.01 -6.37
N GLY A 154 -11.51 9.43 -7.43
CA GLY A 154 -12.45 10.07 -8.31
C GLY A 154 -13.87 10.28 -7.73
N LEU A 155 -14.12 9.90 -6.46
CA LEU A 155 -15.45 10.06 -5.85
C LEU A 155 -15.84 11.53 -5.67
N SER A 156 -14.95 12.33 -5.09
CA SER A 156 -15.05 13.80 -5.01
C SER A 156 -13.67 14.40 -4.71
N SER A 157 -13.55 15.74 -4.79
CA SER A 157 -12.30 16.44 -4.48
C SER A 157 -11.80 16.20 -3.05
N GLU A 158 -12.69 15.93 -2.13
CA GLU A 158 -12.40 15.70 -0.72
C GLU A 158 -11.68 14.38 -0.46
N TYR A 159 -11.84 13.39 -1.36
CA TYR A 159 -11.18 12.09 -1.28
C TYR A 159 -9.80 12.07 -1.97
N SER A 160 -9.33 13.20 -2.48
CA SER A 160 -8.06 13.30 -3.20
C SER A 160 -6.96 13.88 -2.33
N LEU A 161 -5.98 13.04 -1.93
CA LEU A 161 -4.77 13.52 -1.26
C LEU A 161 -3.98 14.51 -2.14
N VAL A 162 -3.97 14.30 -3.45
CA VAL A 162 -3.33 15.22 -4.41
C VAL A 162 -3.92 16.63 -4.30
N LYS A 163 -5.25 16.73 -4.20
CA LYS A 163 -5.94 18.04 -4.08
C LYS A 163 -5.77 18.64 -2.69
N HIS A 164 -5.76 17.82 -1.64
CA HIS A 164 -5.42 18.29 -0.29
C HIS A 164 -3.99 18.85 -0.26
N ALA A 165 -3.00 18.13 -0.73
CA ALA A 165 -1.61 18.61 -0.81
C ALA A 165 -1.51 19.93 -1.61
N ALA A 166 -2.13 19.99 -2.79
CA ALA A 166 -2.15 21.19 -3.62
C ALA A 166 -2.86 22.38 -2.95
N SER A 167 -3.89 22.13 -2.11
CA SER A 167 -4.57 23.20 -1.36
C SER A 167 -3.68 23.88 -0.32
N TYR A 168 -2.57 23.24 0.03
CA TYR A 168 -1.50 23.77 0.88
C TYR A 168 -0.25 24.20 0.11
N GLY A 169 -0.28 24.15 -1.21
CA GLY A 169 0.83 24.58 -2.05
C GLY A 169 1.91 23.49 -2.26
N ILE A 170 1.56 22.21 -2.11
CA ILE A 170 2.48 21.07 -2.21
C ILE A 170 2.31 20.39 -3.56
N SER A 171 3.41 20.11 -4.27
CA SER A 171 3.45 19.31 -5.49
C SER A 171 3.48 17.81 -5.17
N THR A 172 2.87 17.00 -6.03
CA THR A 172 2.86 15.54 -5.88
C THR A 172 3.25 14.85 -7.18
N PHE A 173 3.91 13.70 -7.06
CA PHE A 173 4.12 12.75 -8.15
C PHE A 173 3.56 11.39 -7.73
N ARG A 174 2.65 10.83 -8.53
CA ARG A 174 2.10 9.49 -8.37
C ARG A 174 2.29 8.71 -9.65
N TYR A 175 2.43 7.40 -9.57
CA TYR A 175 2.61 6.56 -10.74
C TYR A 175 1.85 5.25 -10.59
N ASP A 176 1.52 4.62 -11.71
CA ASP A 176 0.97 3.28 -11.77
C ASP A 176 2.12 2.28 -11.62
N ARG A 177 2.07 1.40 -10.62
CA ARG A 177 3.09 0.36 -10.44
C ARG A 177 3.10 -0.59 -11.66
N LEU A 178 4.18 -1.32 -11.85
CA LEU A 178 4.35 -2.22 -12.97
C LEU A 178 3.17 -3.20 -13.11
N GLY A 179 2.52 -3.19 -14.28
CA GLY A 179 1.35 -4.01 -14.59
C GLY A 179 0.02 -3.49 -14.10
N THR A 180 -0.04 -2.29 -13.49
CA THR A 180 -1.29 -1.63 -13.10
C THR A 180 -1.56 -0.39 -13.96
N GLY A 181 -2.80 0.05 -13.98
CA GLY A 181 -3.21 1.27 -14.68
C GLY A 181 -2.73 1.32 -16.13
N ASN A 182 -1.98 2.37 -16.45
CA ASN A 182 -1.41 2.61 -17.78
C ASN A 182 0.07 2.22 -17.91
N SER A 183 0.67 1.63 -16.87
CA SER A 183 2.04 1.14 -16.93
C SER A 183 2.14 -0.18 -17.70
N GLU A 184 3.33 -0.45 -18.23
CA GLU A 184 3.63 -1.66 -18.96
C GLU A 184 3.26 -2.93 -18.16
N THR A 185 2.74 -3.95 -18.86
CA THR A 185 2.39 -5.24 -18.28
C THR A 185 3.38 -6.31 -18.81
N PRO A 186 4.32 -6.78 -17.98
CA PRO A 186 5.22 -7.87 -18.38
C PRO A 186 4.47 -9.16 -18.68
N ALA A 187 4.87 -9.86 -19.76
CA ALA A 187 4.29 -11.14 -20.11
C ALA A 187 4.51 -12.23 -19.04
N ASN A 188 5.69 -12.22 -18.41
CA ASN A 188 6.02 -13.08 -17.28
C ASN A 188 5.90 -12.28 -15.95
N GLY A 189 4.67 -12.03 -15.51
CA GLY A 189 4.42 -11.31 -14.26
C GLY A 189 4.92 -12.05 -13.02
N PHE A 190 4.94 -13.39 -13.04
CA PHE A 190 5.33 -14.19 -11.88
C PHE A 190 6.83 -14.04 -11.54
N ASP A 191 7.72 -14.26 -12.50
CA ASP A 191 9.16 -14.25 -12.24
C ASP A 191 9.73 -12.84 -12.17
N VAL A 192 9.22 -11.89 -13.00
CA VAL A 192 9.83 -10.57 -13.11
C VAL A 192 9.16 -9.50 -12.25
N VAL A 193 7.87 -9.66 -11.88
CA VAL A 193 7.18 -8.70 -11.01
C VAL A 193 7.24 -9.19 -9.56
N GLN A 194 8.42 -9.14 -9.00
CA GLN A 194 8.72 -9.37 -7.59
C GLN A 194 8.84 -8.02 -6.86
N ALA A 195 8.78 -8.04 -5.52
CA ALA A 195 8.91 -6.82 -4.72
C ALA A 195 10.21 -6.07 -5.00
N GLN A 196 11.31 -6.78 -5.25
CA GLN A 196 12.61 -6.19 -5.59
C GLN A 196 12.57 -5.40 -6.90
N THR A 197 11.83 -5.87 -7.91
CA THR A 197 11.66 -5.16 -9.19
C THR A 197 10.92 -3.84 -8.98
N GLU A 198 9.84 -3.87 -8.22
CA GLU A 198 9.04 -2.68 -7.97
C GLU A 198 9.76 -1.66 -7.09
N VAL A 199 10.57 -2.12 -6.12
CA VAL A 199 11.44 -1.25 -5.32
C VAL A 199 12.53 -0.63 -6.20
N ALA A 200 13.14 -1.38 -7.13
CA ALA A 200 14.12 -0.84 -8.07
C ALA A 200 13.52 0.22 -9.02
N ILE A 201 12.28 0.02 -9.47
CA ILE A 201 11.53 1.03 -10.24
C ILE A 201 11.35 2.30 -9.40
N LEU A 202 10.89 2.16 -8.16
CA LEU A 202 10.71 3.30 -7.25
C LEU A 202 12.03 4.04 -6.99
N GLU A 203 13.13 3.33 -6.78
CA GLU A 203 14.46 3.92 -6.60
C GLU A 203 14.89 4.76 -7.81
N GLN A 204 14.67 4.26 -9.02
CA GLN A 204 14.94 5.00 -10.26
C GLN A 204 14.05 6.25 -10.39
N ILE A 205 12.77 6.17 -10.03
CA ILE A 205 11.84 7.31 -10.03
C ILE A 205 12.34 8.39 -9.06
N LEU A 206 12.67 8.01 -7.82
CA LEU A 206 13.16 8.93 -6.80
C LEU A 206 14.51 9.56 -7.20
N THR A 207 15.40 8.75 -7.79
CA THR A 207 16.66 9.26 -8.36
C THR A 207 16.41 10.32 -9.44
N ARG A 208 15.45 10.10 -10.33
CA ARG A 208 15.10 11.10 -11.38
C ARG A 208 14.48 12.36 -10.80
N LEU A 209 13.61 12.25 -9.80
CA LEU A 209 13.08 13.41 -9.07
C LEU A 209 14.22 14.28 -8.50
N ARG A 210 15.26 13.66 -7.97
CA ARG A 210 16.42 14.35 -7.37
C ARG A 210 17.39 14.91 -8.39
N THR A 211 17.66 14.17 -9.46
CA THR A 211 18.87 14.41 -10.29
C THR A 211 18.58 14.95 -11.69
N THR A 212 17.35 14.81 -12.18
CA THR A 212 16.96 15.21 -13.53
C THR A 212 15.85 16.27 -13.52
N THR A 213 15.47 16.74 -14.70
CA THR A 213 14.33 17.65 -14.91
C THR A 213 13.16 16.94 -15.60
N GLU A 214 13.22 15.61 -15.73
CA GLU A 214 12.25 14.82 -16.48
C GLU A 214 10.85 14.86 -15.83
N ILE A 215 10.80 14.87 -14.50
CA ILE A 215 9.55 14.95 -13.75
C ILE A 215 9.34 16.38 -13.26
N GLY A 216 8.36 17.05 -13.80
CA GLY A 216 7.98 18.41 -13.39
C GLY A 216 8.91 19.54 -13.88
N GLY A 217 9.82 19.26 -14.83
CA GLY A 217 10.69 20.28 -15.45
C GLY A 217 11.81 20.81 -14.55
N LYS A 218 12.02 20.23 -13.37
CA LYS A 218 12.99 20.67 -12.36
C LYS A 218 13.52 19.50 -11.51
N ARG A 219 14.60 19.74 -10.78
CA ARG A 219 15.09 18.84 -9.75
C ARG A 219 14.40 19.16 -8.42
N HIS A 220 14.10 18.13 -7.63
CA HIS A 220 13.47 18.31 -6.34
C HIS A 220 14.51 18.15 -5.21
N GLU A 221 14.68 19.20 -4.41
CA GLU A 221 15.63 19.20 -3.28
C GLU A 221 15.09 18.39 -2.09
N LYS A 222 13.76 18.36 -1.94
CA LYS A 222 13.07 17.60 -0.89
C LYS A 222 12.06 16.64 -1.50
N VAL A 223 12.13 15.39 -1.08
CA VAL A 223 11.22 14.34 -1.50
C VAL A 223 10.65 13.64 -0.28
N VAL A 224 9.33 13.68 -0.12
CA VAL A 224 8.60 12.91 0.89
C VAL A 224 8.04 11.65 0.25
N GLY A 225 8.43 10.49 0.74
CA GLY A 225 7.86 9.21 0.33
C GLY A 225 6.54 8.96 1.05
N VAL A 226 5.45 8.80 0.29
CA VAL A 226 4.13 8.47 0.83
C VAL A 226 3.68 7.15 0.23
N GLY A 227 3.53 6.12 1.05
CA GLY A 227 3.10 4.81 0.60
C GLY A 227 1.74 4.41 1.18
N HIS A 228 1.04 3.51 0.48
CA HIS A 228 -0.10 2.80 1.03
C HIS A 228 0.10 1.29 0.93
N SER A 229 -0.06 0.57 2.05
CA SER A 229 0.00 -0.90 2.07
C SER A 229 1.29 -1.43 1.43
N TYR A 230 1.22 -2.14 0.32
CA TYR A 230 2.39 -2.59 -0.44
C TYR A 230 3.26 -1.42 -0.92
N GLY A 231 2.67 -0.27 -1.25
CA GLY A 231 3.42 0.97 -1.52
C GLY A 231 4.17 1.49 -0.29
N SER A 232 3.64 1.30 0.91
CA SER A 232 4.36 1.57 2.16
C SER A 232 5.55 0.63 2.36
N ILE A 233 5.40 -0.64 2.02
CA ILE A 233 6.50 -1.62 2.06
C ILE A 233 7.63 -1.20 1.12
N GLN A 234 7.30 -0.76 -0.10
CA GLN A 234 8.29 -0.26 -1.07
C GLN A 234 8.96 1.03 -0.59
N THR A 235 8.19 1.98 -0.05
CA THR A 235 8.72 3.24 0.51
C THR A 235 9.63 2.97 1.72
N GLN A 236 9.25 2.03 2.59
CA GLN A 236 10.07 1.57 3.70
C GLN A 236 11.36 0.91 3.22
N ALA A 237 11.30 0.11 2.16
CA ALA A 237 12.49 -0.52 1.56
C ALA A 237 13.46 0.54 1.03
N ILE A 238 12.99 1.61 0.40
CA ILE A 238 13.84 2.73 -0.04
C ILE A 238 14.49 3.43 1.15
N SER A 239 13.75 3.72 2.22
CA SER A 239 14.33 4.34 3.42
C SER A 239 15.44 3.49 4.07
N LYS A 240 15.40 2.17 3.85
CA LYS A 240 16.44 1.23 4.29
C LYS A 240 17.65 1.20 3.37
N GLN A 241 17.44 1.06 2.03
CA GLN A 241 18.54 0.79 1.09
C GLN A 241 19.15 2.05 0.47
N SER A 242 18.37 3.14 0.31
CA SER A 242 18.76 4.40 -0.32
C SER A 242 18.16 5.58 0.45
N PRO A 243 18.49 5.72 1.76
CA PRO A 243 17.85 6.69 2.67
C PRO A 243 18.01 8.14 2.21
N GLU A 244 19.07 8.46 1.45
CA GLU A 244 19.35 9.78 0.91
C GLU A 244 18.34 10.26 -0.14
N LEU A 245 17.54 9.34 -0.69
CA LEU A 245 16.51 9.69 -1.66
C LEU A 245 15.25 10.29 -1.03
N LEU A 246 15.07 10.15 0.30
CA LEU A 246 13.87 10.61 1.01
C LEU A 246 14.24 11.55 2.17
N ASP A 247 13.52 12.67 2.30
CA ASP A 247 13.65 13.62 3.43
C ASP A 247 12.65 13.32 4.55
N GLY A 248 11.57 12.62 4.26
CA GLY A 248 10.57 12.19 5.22
C GLY A 248 9.73 11.06 4.64
N VAL A 249 9.03 10.33 5.51
CA VAL A 249 8.25 9.15 5.12
C VAL A 249 6.89 9.15 5.81
N VAL A 250 5.83 8.92 5.02
CA VAL A 250 4.47 8.64 5.51
C VAL A 250 4.06 7.25 5.03
N LEU A 251 3.80 6.35 5.97
CA LEU A 251 3.43 4.95 5.69
C LEU A 251 1.98 4.73 6.10
N THR A 252 1.09 4.58 5.12
CA THR A 252 -0.33 4.34 5.40
C THR A 252 -0.68 2.87 5.22
N GLY A 253 -1.56 2.33 6.07
CA GLY A 253 -1.94 0.92 6.04
C GLY A 253 -0.72 -0.01 6.15
N PHE A 254 0.16 0.26 7.10
CA PHE A 254 1.41 -0.48 7.28
C PHE A 254 1.75 -0.66 8.76
N THR A 255 2.19 -1.84 9.13
CA THR A 255 2.81 -2.12 10.43
C THR A 255 3.85 -3.25 10.30
N THR A 256 4.59 -3.51 11.38
CA THR A 256 5.49 -4.68 11.47
C THR A 256 4.75 -5.98 11.81
N ASN A 257 3.45 -5.92 12.07
CA ASN A 257 2.63 -7.09 12.39
C ASN A 257 2.12 -7.76 11.11
N SER A 258 2.63 -8.93 10.81
CA SER A 258 2.21 -9.76 9.67
C SER A 258 1.34 -10.95 10.06
N THR A 259 0.88 -11.00 11.32
CA THR A 259 0.16 -12.17 11.87
C THR A 259 -1.08 -12.54 11.07
N ASN A 260 -1.81 -11.54 10.54
CA ASN A 260 -3.03 -11.78 9.76
C ASN A 260 -2.79 -11.83 8.23
N MET A 261 -1.56 -11.76 7.78
CA MET A 261 -1.25 -11.84 6.33
C MET A 261 -1.78 -13.14 5.69
N PRO A 262 -1.62 -14.34 6.31
CA PRO A 262 -2.24 -15.56 5.79
C PRO A 262 -3.77 -15.46 5.71
N GLY A 263 -4.42 -14.92 6.74
CA GLY A 263 -5.88 -14.70 6.76
C GLY A 263 -6.35 -13.75 5.65
N TYR A 264 -5.60 -12.70 5.38
CA TYR A 264 -5.87 -11.80 4.28
C TYR A 264 -5.75 -12.50 2.91
N LEU A 265 -4.67 -13.22 2.66
CA LEU A 265 -4.46 -13.92 1.38
C LEU A 265 -5.58 -14.95 1.12
N GLN A 266 -6.05 -15.64 2.15
CA GLN A 266 -7.20 -16.55 2.06
C GLN A 266 -8.51 -15.79 1.80
N ALA A 267 -8.77 -14.70 2.54
CA ALA A 267 -9.98 -13.88 2.38
C ALA A 267 -10.05 -13.19 1.01
N ALA A 268 -8.92 -12.75 0.47
CA ALA A 268 -8.83 -12.15 -0.86
C ALA A 268 -9.28 -13.11 -1.97
N SER A 269 -9.18 -14.43 -1.76
CA SER A 269 -9.61 -15.46 -2.75
C SER A 269 -9.09 -15.15 -4.14
N TYR A 270 -7.80 -14.80 -4.25
CA TYR A 270 -7.18 -14.30 -5.48
C TYR A 270 -7.54 -15.15 -6.70
N SER A 271 -8.05 -14.48 -7.72
CA SER A 271 -8.57 -15.07 -8.95
C SER A 271 -7.91 -14.44 -10.17
N ILE A 272 -7.83 -15.20 -11.26
CA ILE A 272 -7.22 -14.73 -12.52
C ILE A 272 -8.00 -13.52 -13.03
N ALA A 273 -7.32 -12.39 -13.19
CA ALA A 273 -7.94 -11.10 -13.46
C ALA A 273 -8.83 -11.08 -14.72
N LYS A 274 -8.37 -11.72 -15.81
CA LYS A 274 -9.14 -11.82 -17.05
C LYS A 274 -10.38 -12.70 -16.95
N GLU A 275 -10.49 -13.55 -15.91
CA GLU A 275 -11.68 -14.38 -15.67
C GLU A 275 -12.73 -13.61 -14.84
N ILE A 276 -12.29 -12.69 -13.96
CA ILE A 276 -13.18 -11.87 -13.14
C ILE A 276 -13.64 -10.62 -13.89
N PHE A 277 -12.72 -9.95 -14.61
CA PHE A 277 -12.99 -8.73 -15.37
C PHE A 277 -12.50 -8.84 -16.82
N PRO A 278 -13.15 -9.71 -17.65
CA PRO A 278 -12.71 -9.94 -19.01
C PRO A 278 -12.71 -8.68 -19.88
N GLU A 279 -13.61 -7.74 -19.66
CA GLU A 279 -13.70 -6.47 -20.38
C GLU A 279 -12.51 -5.54 -20.12
N ARG A 280 -11.81 -5.72 -18.99
CA ARG A 280 -10.66 -4.89 -18.60
C ARG A 280 -9.32 -5.58 -18.76
N PHE A 281 -9.29 -6.90 -18.59
CA PHE A 281 -8.06 -7.67 -18.45
C PHE A 281 -7.93 -8.85 -19.43
N SER A 282 -8.72 -8.90 -20.52
CA SER A 282 -8.64 -9.99 -21.53
C SER A 282 -7.21 -10.24 -22.02
N GLU A 283 -6.43 -9.18 -22.19
CA GLU A 283 -5.06 -9.24 -22.71
C GLU A 283 -4.00 -9.55 -21.65
N LYS A 284 -4.37 -9.53 -20.35
CA LYS A 284 -3.40 -9.83 -19.30
C LYS A 284 -3.15 -11.33 -19.18
N PRO A 285 -1.88 -11.76 -19.00
CA PRO A 285 -1.54 -13.14 -18.70
C PRO A 285 -2.24 -13.67 -17.43
N SER A 286 -2.39 -14.98 -17.30
CA SER A 286 -3.03 -15.62 -16.13
C SER A 286 -2.25 -15.47 -14.83
N THR A 287 -1.03 -14.90 -14.87
CA THR A 287 -0.22 -14.56 -13.69
C THR A 287 -0.72 -13.33 -12.94
N TRP A 288 -1.67 -12.60 -13.51
CA TRP A 288 -2.25 -11.38 -12.93
C TRP A 288 -3.56 -11.70 -12.25
N LEU A 289 -3.67 -11.34 -10.97
CA LEU A 289 -4.72 -11.75 -10.04
C LEU A 289 -5.42 -10.53 -9.46
N VAL A 290 -6.72 -10.65 -9.24
CA VAL A 290 -7.56 -9.70 -8.50
C VAL A 290 -8.25 -10.42 -7.35
N THR A 291 -8.89 -9.70 -6.44
CA THR A 291 -9.74 -10.32 -5.41
C THR A 291 -10.92 -11.05 -6.05
N GLY A 292 -11.29 -12.20 -5.50
CA GLY A 292 -12.25 -13.11 -6.12
C GLY A 292 -13.70 -12.61 -6.11
N SER A 293 -14.04 -11.65 -5.24
CA SER A 293 -15.41 -11.16 -5.08
C SER A 293 -15.50 -9.82 -4.35
N ASN A 294 -16.69 -9.20 -4.40
CA ASN A 294 -17.00 -8.03 -3.57
C ASN A 294 -16.81 -8.31 -2.06
N ALA A 295 -17.17 -9.51 -1.60
CA ALA A 295 -16.98 -9.90 -0.19
C ALA A 295 -15.49 -9.97 0.18
N SER A 296 -14.65 -10.44 -0.74
CA SER A 296 -13.19 -10.47 -0.57
C SER A 296 -12.60 -9.06 -0.47
N ASP A 297 -13.06 -8.14 -1.32
CA ASP A 297 -12.68 -6.73 -1.25
C ASP A 297 -13.08 -6.07 0.07
N ILE A 298 -14.34 -6.27 0.47
CA ILE A 298 -14.86 -5.72 1.73
C ILE A 298 -14.04 -6.25 2.91
N MET A 299 -13.79 -7.56 2.96
CA MET A 299 -13.02 -8.16 4.05
C MET A 299 -11.59 -7.64 4.10
N GLY A 300 -10.93 -7.49 2.96
CA GLY A 300 -9.53 -7.06 2.89
C GLY A 300 -9.35 -5.56 3.15
N PHE A 301 -10.19 -4.73 2.55
CA PHE A 301 -9.91 -3.31 2.41
C PHE A 301 -10.86 -2.39 3.14
N PHE A 302 -12.10 -2.81 3.38
CA PHE A 302 -13.15 -1.92 3.85
C PHE A 302 -13.60 -2.24 5.28
N TYR A 303 -14.18 -1.25 5.94
CA TYR A 303 -14.93 -1.46 7.18
C TYR A 303 -16.38 -1.05 6.97
N PRO A 304 -17.35 -1.99 7.02
CA PRO A 304 -18.77 -1.73 6.73
C PRO A 304 -19.35 -0.56 7.52
N ASP A 305 -20.36 0.11 6.95
CA ASP A 305 -21.05 1.30 7.43
C ASP A 305 -20.24 2.61 7.40
N PHE A 306 -18.95 2.58 7.07
CA PHE A 306 -18.08 3.77 7.06
C PHE A 306 -17.53 4.15 5.68
N TYR A 307 -18.19 3.70 4.62
CA TYR A 307 -17.99 4.12 3.23
C TYR A 307 -19.33 4.16 2.49
N SER A 308 -19.41 4.89 1.39
CA SER A 308 -20.61 4.88 0.55
C SER A 308 -20.56 3.72 -0.46
N GLN A 309 -21.72 3.24 -0.91
CA GLN A 309 -21.80 2.27 -1.99
C GLN A 309 -21.09 2.78 -3.24
N ALA A 310 -21.25 4.06 -3.58
CA ALA A 310 -20.56 4.67 -4.72
C ALA A 310 -19.02 4.62 -4.60
N SER A 311 -18.49 4.78 -3.38
CA SER A 311 -17.05 4.63 -3.13
C SER A 311 -16.60 3.19 -3.32
N PHE A 312 -17.34 2.23 -2.80
CA PHE A 312 -17.06 0.81 -3.00
C PHE A 312 -17.10 0.43 -4.49
N ASP A 313 -18.16 0.83 -5.20
CA ASP A 313 -18.33 0.54 -6.61
C ASP A 313 -17.21 1.15 -7.45
N LEU A 314 -16.76 2.37 -7.12
CA LEU A 314 -15.60 2.98 -7.78
C LEU A 314 -14.35 2.14 -7.55
N SER A 315 -14.05 1.76 -6.29
CA SER A 315 -12.89 0.95 -5.95
C SER A 315 -12.91 -0.39 -6.70
N ARG A 316 -14.04 -1.10 -6.67
CA ARG A 316 -14.18 -2.41 -7.34
C ARG A 316 -14.06 -2.30 -8.86
N ASN A 317 -14.67 -1.29 -9.46
CA ASN A 317 -14.64 -1.06 -10.90
C ASN A 317 -13.26 -0.60 -11.41
N THR A 318 -12.43 -0.02 -10.56
CA THR A 318 -11.06 0.40 -10.89
C THR A 318 -9.99 -0.51 -10.30
N GLU A 319 -10.35 -1.61 -9.62
CA GLU A 319 -9.41 -2.54 -9.03
C GLU A 319 -8.33 -2.98 -10.02
N GLN A 320 -7.10 -3.05 -9.56
CA GLN A 320 -5.93 -3.43 -10.35
C GLN A 320 -5.34 -4.75 -9.89
N PRO A 321 -4.73 -5.49 -10.81
CA PRO A 321 -4.21 -6.81 -10.48
C PRO A 321 -2.85 -6.76 -9.79
N VAL A 322 -2.51 -7.89 -9.16
CA VAL A 322 -1.21 -8.20 -8.57
C VAL A 322 -0.71 -9.54 -9.09
N THR A 323 0.58 -9.81 -8.99
CA THR A 323 1.15 -11.12 -9.36
C THR A 323 1.42 -11.99 -8.14
N LEU A 324 1.43 -13.32 -8.32
CA LEU A 324 1.92 -14.22 -7.28
C LEU A 324 3.39 -13.94 -6.91
N GLY A 325 4.21 -13.52 -7.87
CA GLY A 325 5.59 -13.13 -7.62
C GLY A 325 5.71 -12.00 -6.62
N ALA A 326 4.88 -10.94 -6.78
CA ALA A 326 4.80 -9.85 -5.82
C ALA A 326 4.30 -10.32 -4.45
N LEU A 327 3.21 -11.12 -4.40
CA LEU A 327 2.65 -11.64 -3.15
C LEU A 327 3.64 -12.52 -2.38
N ALA A 328 4.38 -13.40 -3.08
CA ALA A 328 5.36 -14.30 -2.46
C ALA A 328 6.62 -13.58 -1.96
N THR A 329 6.94 -12.40 -2.49
CA THR A 329 8.17 -11.65 -2.17
C THR A 329 7.94 -10.39 -1.35
N VAL A 330 6.68 -10.07 -1.01
CA VAL A 330 6.30 -8.82 -0.32
C VAL A 330 7.11 -8.55 0.94
N GLY A 331 7.41 -9.58 1.73
CA GLY A 331 8.19 -9.47 2.96
C GLY A 331 9.71 -9.44 2.78
N ALA A 332 10.22 -9.65 1.56
CA ALA A 332 11.66 -9.82 1.33
C ALA A 332 12.45 -8.50 1.33
N VAL A 333 11.78 -7.37 1.12
CA VAL A 333 12.41 -6.05 0.95
C VAL A 333 12.43 -5.21 2.22
N SER A 334 11.49 -5.44 3.14
CA SER A 334 11.38 -4.71 4.41
C SER A 334 12.53 -5.01 5.38
N GLY A 335 12.82 -4.10 6.28
CA GLY A 335 13.82 -4.29 7.33
C GLY A 335 14.19 -2.98 8.01
N GLU A 336 15.11 -3.04 8.97
CA GLU A 336 15.58 -1.86 9.70
C GLU A 336 16.26 -0.84 8.77
N ALA A 337 15.81 0.41 8.83
CA ALA A 337 16.35 1.56 8.10
C ALA A 337 17.32 2.32 9.01
N SER A 338 18.44 1.67 9.37
CA SER A 338 19.40 2.14 10.38
C SER A 338 20.07 3.47 10.04
N ASN A 339 20.07 3.87 8.77
CA ASN A 339 20.70 5.12 8.30
C ASN A 339 19.68 6.20 7.94
N PHE A 340 18.38 5.93 8.05
CA PHE A 340 17.36 6.93 7.75
C PHE A 340 17.17 7.86 8.95
N THR A 341 17.40 9.15 8.73
CA THR A 341 17.33 10.19 9.76
C THR A 341 16.15 11.14 9.63
N GLY A 342 15.38 11.05 8.52
CA GLY A 342 14.20 11.88 8.32
C GLY A 342 13.06 11.53 9.28
N PRO A 343 12.03 12.38 9.41
CA PRO A 343 10.83 12.08 10.20
C PRO A 343 10.00 10.99 9.54
N VAL A 344 9.31 10.20 10.38
CA VAL A 344 8.45 9.08 9.98
C VAL A 344 7.06 9.21 10.60
N HIS A 345 6.04 9.06 9.76
CA HIS A 345 4.65 9.03 10.19
C HIS A 345 3.96 7.76 9.72
N VAL A 346 3.23 7.11 10.61
CA VAL A 346 2.49 5.88 10.31
C VAL A 346 1.00 6.15 10.50
N VAL A 347 0.20 5.86 9.46
CA VAL A 347 -1.25 6.10 9.45
C VAL A 347 -2.00 4.82 9.15
N ASN A 348 -2.85 4.37 10.09
CA ASN A 348 -3.66 3.17 9.89
C ASN A 348 -5.13 3.44 10.17
N GLY A 349 -6.00 2.71 9.48
CA GLY A 349 -7.39 2.59 9.90
C GLY A 349 -7.48 1.73 11.16
N ALA A 350 -8.30 2.13 12.14
CA ALA A 350 -8.49 1.39 13.39
C ALA A 350 -8.95 -0.05 13.16
N LYS A 351 -9.59 -0.31 12.02
CA LYS A 351 -10.13 -1.61 11.59
C LYS A 351 -9.35 -2.25 10.44
N ASP A 352 -8.08 -1.89 10.29
CA ASP A 352 -7.20 -2.54 9.32
C ASP A 352 -7.14 -4.05 9.57
N PHE A 353 -7.75 -4.82 8.66
CA PHE A 353 -7.80 -6.28 8.76
C PHE A 353 -6.42 -6.90 8.49
N ILE A 354 -5.67 -6.36 7.54
CA ILE A 354 -4.43 -6.95 7.04
C ILE A 354 -3.33 -6.86 8.10
N PHE A 355 -3.06 -5.66 8.59
CA PHE A 355 -1.93 -5.40 9.47
C PHE A 355 -2.26 -5.35 10.96
N CYS A 356 -3.54 -5.22 11.31
CA CYS A 356 -3.95 -5.09 12.71
C CYS A 356 -4.98 -6.14 13.17
N SER A 357 -5.31 -7.11 12.32
CA SER A 357 -6.40 -8.07 12.62
C SER A 357 -7.68 -7.34 13.06
N SER A 358 -8.02 -6.23 12.37
CA SER A 358 -9.16 -5.35 12.62
C SER A 358 -9.15 -4.59 13.97
N ASN A 359 -8.00 -4.49 14.64
CA ASN A 359 -7.85 -3.70 15.87
C ASN A 359 -6.44 -3.12 16.01
N CYS A 360 -6.18 -1.95 15.43
CA CYS A 360 -4.88 -1.29 15.51
C CYS A 360 -4.54 -0.75 16.92
N TYR A 361 -5.51 -0.64 17.84
CA TYR A 361 -5.25 -0.31 19.24
C TYR A 361 -4.79 -1.49 20.08
N ALA A 362 -4.83 -2.71 19.54
CA ALA A 362 -4.28 -3.87 20.24
C ALA A 362 -2.78 -3.68 20.50
N ASN A 363 -2.31 -4.26 21.59
CA ASN A 363 -0.89 -4.19 21.95
C ASN A 363 -0.04 -4.97 20.95
N GLY A 364 0.89 -4.28 20.33
CA GLY A 364 1.97 -4.84 19.54
C GLY A 364 3.07 -5.47 20.42
N THR A 365 4.14 -5.89 19.78
CA THR A 365 5.29 -6.55 20.47
C THR A 365 5.96 -5.70 21.53
N ASN A 366 5.85 -4.39 21.47
CA ASN A 366 6.42 -3.44 22.44
C ASN A 366 5.43 -3.00 23.55
N GLY A 367 4.23 -3.61 23.62
CA GLY A 367 3.18 -3.25 24.56
C GLY A 367 2.45 -1.94 24.27
N ARG A 368 2.70 -1.33 23.09
CA ARG A 368 2.02 -0.15 22.57
C ARG A 368 1.09 -0.55 21.42
N PRO A 369 0.22 0.34 20.94
CA PRO A 369 -0.59 0.09 19.75
C PRO A 369 0.24 -0.45 18.56
N ILE A 370 -0.34 -1.37 17.79
CA ILE A 370 0.38 -2.09 16.73
C ILE A 370 1.14 -1.15 15.76
N PRO A 371 0.58 -0.01 15.29
CA PRO A 371 1.31 0.90 14.39
C PRO A 371 2.57 1.52 15.02
N GLU A 372 2.60 1.72 16.33
CA GLU A 372 3.76 2.29 17.02
C GLU A 372 4.98 1.36 17.01
N ALA A 373 4.78 0.05 16.80
CA ALA A 373 5.89 -0.88 16.70
C ALA A 373 6.76 -0.64 15.45
N VAL A 374 6.27 0.09 14.45
CA VAL A 374 7.04 0.48 13.26
C VAL A 374 8.26 1.34 13.63
N GLN A 375 8.23 2.05 14.76
CA GLN A 375 9.39 2.80 15.27
C GLN A 375 10.65 1.95 15.36
N MET A 376 10.52 0.65 15.60
CA MET A 376 11.65 -0.27 15.67
C MET A 376 12.42 -0.38 14.34
N LEU A 377 11.79 -0.10 13.22
CA LEU A 377 12.45 -0.07 11.91
C LEU A 377 13.23 1.23 11.65
N TYR A 378 13.08 2.25 12.49
CA TYR A 378 13.63 3.58 12.28
C TYR A 378 14.35 4.10 13.52
N PRO A 379 15.46 3.44 13.93
CA PRO A 379 16.15 3.79 15.18
C PRO A 379 16.78 5.19 15.19
N MET A 380 17.05 5.76 14.00
CA MET A 380 17.68 7.07 13.83
C MET A 380 16.73 8.16 13.32
N ALA A 381 15.42 7.87 13.17
CA ALA A 381 14.47 8.87 12.72
C ALA A 381 14.46 10.10 13.64
N SER A 382 14.49 11.30 13.05
CA SER A 382 14.47 12.58 13.81
C SER A 382 13.16 12.78 14.57
N ASN A 383 12.07 12.24 14.07
CA ASN A 383 10.76 12.20 14.70
C ASN A 383 10.02 10.92 14.25
N PHE A 384 9.25 10.33 15.15
CA PHE A 384 8.35 9.21 14.85
C PHE A 384 6.99 9.46 15.49
N THR A 385 5.94 9.37 14.69
CA THR A 385 4.55 9.49 15.16
C THR A 385 3.67 8.46 14.49
N SER A 386 2.52 8.15 15.10
CA SER A 386 1.47 7.34 14.52
C SER A 386 0.11 7.99 14.67
N TYR A 387 -0.76 7.76 13.70
CA TYR A 387 -2.16 8.17 13.73
C TYR A 387 -3.05 6.97 13.39
N ILE A 388 -4.10 6.75 14.18
CA ILE A 388 -5.09 5.68 13.98
C ILE A 388 -6.43 6.34 13.69
N SER A 389 -6.90 6.21 12.43
CA SER A 389 -8.18 6.76 12.00
C SER A 389 -9.33 5.86 12.41
N GLU A 390 -10.28 6.41 13.18
CA GLU A 390 -11.44 5.68 13.66
C GLU A 390 -12.35 5.19 12.50
N ASN A 391 -13.02 4.06 12.72
CA ASN A 391 -14.00 3.54 11.79
C ASN A 391 -13.50 3.36 10.34
N THR A 392 -12.23 3.09 10.18
CA THR A 392 -11.54 3.02 8.89
C THR A 392 -10.92 1.64 8.73
N GLY A 393 -11.14 1.01 7.58
CA GLY A 393 -10.52 -0.25 7.19
C GLY A 393 -9.09 -0.04 6.69
N HIS A 394 -8.54 -1.07 6.01
CA HIS A 394 -7.20 -1.03 5.47
C HIS A 394 -7.02 0.04 4.38
N ALA A 395 -7.91 0.08 3.38
CA ALA A 395 -7.89 1.10 2.34
C ALA A 395 -8.50 2.41 2.88
N ILE A 396 -7.65 3.34 3.32
CA ILE A 396 -8.09 4.57 3.99
C ILE A 396 -8.90 5.48 3.04
N THR A 397 -8.41 5.68 1.83
CA THR A 397 -8.95 6.65 0.87
C THR A 397 -10.44 6.46 0.51
N PRO A 398 -10.99 5.25 0.35
CA PRO A 398 -12.42 5.10 0.03
C PRO A 398 -13.37 5.25 1.23
N HIS A 399 -12.90 5.47 2.46
CA HIS A 399 -13.72 5.65 3.65
C HIS A 399 -14.12 7.12 3.87
N TYR A 400 -15.16 7.34 4.65
CA TYR A 400 -15.62 8.70 5.02
C TYR A 400 -14.55 9.50 5.78
N SER A 401 -13.59 8.84 6.40
CA SER A 401 -12.45 9.45 7.10
C SER A 401 -11.37 10.02 6.17
N ALA A 402 -11.41 9.73 4.86
CA ALA A 402 -10.36 10.13 3.93
C ALA A 402 -10.00 11.62 3.96
N PRO A 403 -10.97 12.56 4.00
CA PRO A 403 -10.67 14.00 4.07
C PRO A 403 -9.90 14.38 5.34
N GLU A 404 -10.28 13.83 6.49
CA GLU A 404 -9.61 14.06 7.77
C GLU A 404 -8.19 13.52 7.75
N VAL A 405 -8.01 12.30 7.26
CA VAL A 405 -6.68 11.66 7.16
C VAL A 405 -5.77 12.40 6.19
N ALA A 406 -6.29 12.85 5.05
CA ALA A 406 -5.52 13.64 4.10
C ALA A 406 -5.03 14.96 4.72
N GLU A 407 -5.90 15.64 5.46
CA GLU A 407 -5.58 16.88 6.17
C GLU A 407 -4.54 16.64 7.28
N GLU A 408 -4.67 15.57 8.04
CA GLU A 408 -3.73 15.16 9.08
C GLU A 408 -2.34 14.93 8.48
N MET A 409 -2.23 14.11 7.42
CA MET A 409 -0.97 13.82 6.74
C MET A 409 -0.30 15.10 6.22
N VAL A 410 -1.07 16.00 5.60
CA VAL A 410 -0.54 17.27 5.08
C VAL A 410 0.00 18.13 6.21
N LYS A 411 -0.75 18.32 7.29
CA LYS A 411 -0.30 19.12 8.44
C LYS A 411 0.93 18.52 9.07
N TRP A 412 0.96 17.20 9.27
CA TRP A 412 2.11 16.54 9.85
C TRP A 412 3.38 16.80 9.03
N VAL A 413 3.35 16.64 7.71
CA VAL A 413 4.53 16.89 6.85
C VAL A 413 4.96 18.36 6.92
N LEU A 414 4.01 19.28 6.89
CA LEU A 414 4.30 20.72 7.01
C LEU A 414 4.94 21.08 8.37
N ASP A 415 4.51 20.44 9.44
CA ASP A 415 5.07 20.64 10.78
C ASP A 415 6.52 20.11 10.90
N GLN A 416 6.91 19.17 10.02
CA GLN A 416 8.30 18.73 9.88
C GLN A 416 9.16 19.70 9.01
N GLY A 417 8.57 20.74 8.44
CA GLY A 417 9.26 21.67 7.54
C GLY A 417 9.54 21.11 6.14
N LEU A 418 8.76 20.13 5.71
CA LEU A 418 8.87 19.41 4.44
C LEU A 418 7.79 19.86 3.43
#